data_fd14b5d28dc1ca82fc396a063fdb0795
#
_entry.id   fd14b5d28dc1ca82fc396a063fdb0795
#
_cell.length_a   1.000
_cell.length_b   1.000
_cell.length_c   1.000
_cell.angle_alpha   90.00
_cell.angle_beta   90.00
_cell.angle_gamma   90.00
#
_symmetry.space_group_name_H-M   'P 1'
#
loop_
_entity.id
_entity.type
_entity.pdbx_description
1 polymer ?
#
loop_
_entity_poly.entity_id
_entity_poly.type
_entity_poly.pdbx_seq_one_letter_code
_entity_poly.pdbx_strand_id
1 'polypeptide(L)'
;MTVRVFIHSIAKRAKTISLLDSGATENFLNLEYAKWLRLPIKKMPHPQKLFNVNGTENKAGQLQYYTNLAICTSSTTTNMRFFLTELGEHKAILGYPWFATTQPKIDWRRGWIDHTQLPIVLKASNAAKARFLPQSVNQPRIIH
;
A
#
# COMPACT_ATOMS: atom_id res chain seq x y z
N MET A 1 -12.46 -7.42 -1.53
CA MET A 1 -12.16 -7.48 -2.97
C MET A 1 -10.65 -7.49 -3.16
N THR A 2 -10.16 -8.23 -4.13
CA THR A 2 -8.73 -8.32 -4.41
C THR A 2 -8.44 -7.96 -5.85
N VAL A 3 -7.19 -7.55 -6.11
CA VAL A 3 -6.71 -7.26 -7.45
C VAL A 3 -5.29 -7.77 -7.59
N ARG A 4 -4.93 -8.21 -8.78
CA ARG A 4 -3.55 -8.57 -9.08
C ARG A 4 -2.71 -7.32 -9.28
N VAL A 5 -1.57 -7.26 -8.61
CA VAL A 5 -0.59 -6.19 -8.81
C VAL A 5 0.76 -6.79 -9.19
N PHE A 6 1.56 -6.02 -9.91
CA PHE A 6 2.92 -6.40 -10.26
C PHE A 6 3.86 -5.48 -9.49
N ILE A 7 4.85 -6.05 -8.80
CA ILE A 7 5.80 -5.28 -8.01
C ILE A 7 7.18 -5.41 -8.63
N HIS A 8 7.76 -4.28 -9.01
CA HIS A 8 9.08 -4.22 -9.62
C HIS A 8 10.07 -3.54 -8.69
N SER A 9 11.06 -4.29 -8.26
CA SER A 9 12.25 -3.75 -7.58
C SER A 9 13.45 -3.84 -8.51
N ILE A 10 14.60 -3.32 -8.07
CA ILE A 10 15.84 -3.47 -8.83
C ILE A 10 16.29 -4.93 -8.95
N ALA A 11 15.84 -5.78 -8.02
CA ALA A 11 16.27 -7.18 -7.95
C ALA A 11 15.24 -8.17 -8.49
N LYS A 12 13.94 -7.83 -8.39
CA LYS A 12 12.87 -8.80 -8.65
C LYS A 12 11.66 -8.15 -9.31
N ARG A 13 10.91 -8.99 -10.03
CA ARG A 13 9.57 -8.69 -10.53
C ARG A 13 8.64 -9.78 -10.06
N ALA A 14 7.59 -9.41 -9.36
CA ALA A 14 6.68 -10.37 -8.76
C ALA A 14 5.23 -10.01 -9.06
N LYS A 15 4.39 -11.04 -9.18
CA LYS A 15 2.94 -10.88 -9.18
C LYS A 15 2.44 -11.14 -7.78
N THR A 16 1.51 -10.34 -7.30
CA THR A 16 0.86 -10.61 -6.02
C THR A 16 -0.59 -10.20 -6.06
N ILE A 17 -1.35 -10.67 -5.10
CA ILE A 17 -2.74 -10.30 -4.93
C ILE A 17 -2.82 -9.28 -3.81
N SER A 18 -3.35 -8.10 -4.11
CA SER A 18 -3.58 -7.06 -3.13
C SER A 18 -5.04 -7.03 -2.70
N LEU A 19 -5.27 -6.85 -1.41
CA LEU A 19 -6.60 -6.51 -0.91
C LEU A 19 -6.90 -5.05 -1.27
N LEU A 20 -8.10 -4.78 -1.75
CA LEU A 20 -8.62 -3.43 -1.91
C LEU A 20 -9.50 -3.10 -0.72
N ASP A 21 -9.09 -2.15 0.09
CA ASP A 21 -9.74 -1.83 1.35
C ASP A 21 -9.79 -0.32 1.58
N SER A 22 -10.91 0.29 1.17
CA SER A 22 -11.11 1.74 1.33
C SER A 22 -11.22 2.16 2.80
N GLY A 23 -11.47 1.23 3.71
CA GLY A 23 -11.49 1.49 5.15
C GLY A 23 -10.11 1.50 5.80
N ALA A 24 -9.09 0.97 5.12
CA ALA A 24 -7.71 1.14 5.57
C ALA A 24 -7.25 2.57 5.28
N THR A 25 -6.67 3.23 6.29
CA THR A 25 -6.27 4.65 6.15
C THR A 25 -5.03 4.85 5.30
N GLU A 26 -4.25 3.81 5.08
CA GLU A 26 -2.98 3.85 4.38
C GLU A 26 -2.86 2.65 3.44
N ASN A 27 -1.85 2.68 2.57
CA ASN A 27 -1.41 1.51 1.84
C ASN A 27 -0.44 0.71 2.70
N PHE A 28 -0.55 -0.61 2.67
CA PHE A 28 0.30 -1.51 3.46
C PHE A 28 0.92 -2.58 2.59
N LEU A 29 2.12 -2.98 2.95
CA LEU A 29 2.83 -4.11 2.34
C LEU A 29 3.43 -4.96 3.45
N ASN A 30 3.38 -6.27 3.29
CA ASN A 30 3.97 -7.18 4.27
C ASN A 30 5.48 -6.92 4.37
N LEU A 31 5.99 -6.74 5.60
CA LEU A 31 7.38 -6.39 5.84
C LEU A 31 8.35 -7.46 5.31
N GLU A 32 8.09 -8.73 5.63
CA GLU A 32 8.95 -9.81 5.16
C GLU A 32 8.94 -9.95 3.64
N TYR A 33 7.78 -9.72 3.03
CA TYR A 33 7.65 -9.73 1.58
C TYR A 33 8.44 -8.58 0.94
N ALA A 34 8.40 -7.38 1.55
CA ALA A 34 9.18 -6.24 1.09
C ALA A 34 10.69 -6.52 1.16
N LYS A 35 11.14 -7.20 2.22
CA LYS A 35 12.53 -7.63 2.34
C LYS A 35 12.90 -8.63 1.25
N TRP A 36 12.04 -9.60 1.00
CA TRP A 36 12.26 -10.59 -0.05
C TRP A 36 12.36 -9.95 -1.43
N LEU A 37 11.52 -8.94 -1.69
CA LEU A 37 11.55 -8.17 -2.94
C LEU A 37 12.75 -7.24 -3.03
N ARG A 38 13.49 -7.04 -1.95
CA ARG A 38 14.60 -6.09 -1.84
C ARG A 38 14.18 -4.66 -2.16
N LEU A 39 13.00 -4.28 -1.68
CA LEU A 39 12.56 -2.88 -1.75
C LEU A 39 13.37 -2.01 -0.78
N PRO A 40 13.59 -0.73 -1.10
CA PRO A 40 14.19 0.19 -0.15
C PRO A 40 13.29 0.33 1.09
N ILE A 41 13.80 -0.03 2.26
CA ILE A 41 13.06 0.03 3.51
C ILE A 41 13.59 1.19 4.34
N LYS A 42 12.72 2.10 4.72
CA LYS A 42 13.04 3.26 5.52
C LYS A 42 12.41 3.15 6.89
N LYS A 43 13.14 3.63 7.90
CA LYS A 43 12.64 3.65 9.27
C LYS A 43 11.89 4.95 9.52
N MET A 44 10.74 4.85 10.17
CA MET A 44 9.97 6.03 10.58
C MET A 44 10.70 6.75 11.72
N PRO A 45 10.72 8.10 11.72
CA PRO A 45 11.33 8.86 12.82
C PRO A 45 10.73 8.51 14.17
N HIS A 46 9.40 8.30 14.19
CA HIS A 46 8.65 7.96 15.40
C HIS A 46 7.70 6.80 15.08
N PRO A 47 7.81 5.67 15.78
CA PRO A 47 6.86 4.58 15.64
C PRO A 47 5.44 5.06 15.92
N GLN A 48 4.47 4.55 15.17
CA GLN A 48 3.07 4.92 15.31
C GLN A 48 2.23 3.69 15.57
N LYS A 49 1.24 3.84 16.43
CA LYS A 49 0.31 2.75 16.74
C LYS A 49 -0.55 2.42 15.54
N LEU A 50 -0.81 1.13 15.37
CA LEU A 50 -1.70 0.60 14.36
C LEU A 50 -2.95 0.06 15.04
N PHE A 51 -4.12 0.48 14.55
CA PHE A 51 -5.41 0.09 15.12
C PHE A 51 -6.21 -0.75 14.14
N ASN A 52 -7.02 -1.63 14.69
CA ASN A 52 -8.06 -2.32 13.93
C ASN A 52 -9.27 -1.39 13.77
N VAL A 53 -10.16 -1.74 12.83
CA VAL A 53 -11.34 -0.93 12.55
C VAL A 53 -12.26 -0.76 13.77
N ASN A 54 -12.24 -1.72 14.71
CA ASN A 54 -13.03 -1.65 15.95
C ASN A 54 -12.38 -0.81 17.05
N GLY A 55 -11.25 -0.14 16.78
CA GLY A 55 -10.55 0.71 17.74
C GLY A 55 -9.54 0.00 18.63
N THR A 56 -9.42 -1.32 18.56
CA THR A 56 -8.39 -2.05 19.31
C THR A 56 -7.03 -1.94 18.63
N GLU A 57 -5.95 -2.02 19.39
CA GLU A 57 -4.60 -2.06 18.83
C GLU A 57 -4.40 -3.33 18.01
N ASN A 58 -3.77 -3.19 16.85
CA ASN A 58 -3.45 -4.34 16.01
C ASN A 58 -2.33 -5.16 16.68
N LYS A 59 -2.43 -6.48 16.61
CA LYS A 59 -1.45 -7.39 17.19
C LYS A 59 -0.06 -7.28 16.57
N ALA A 60 0.07 -6.71 15.38
CA ALA A 60 1.37 -6.46 14.76
C ALA A 60 2.15 -5.36 15.48
N GLY A 61 1.51 -4.61 16.38
CA GLY A 61 2.15 -3.59 17.20
C GLY A 61 2.26 -2.25 16.49
N GLN A 62 3.44 -1.62 16.60
CA GLN A 62 3.66 -0.29 16.06
C GLN A 62 4.20 -0.35 14.63
N LEU A 63 3.80 0.62 13.81
CA LEU A 63 4.40 0.85 12.50
C LEU A 63 5.76 1.51 12.69
N GLN A 64 6.80 0.90 12.14
CA GLN A 64 8.17 1.38 12.25
C GLN A 64 8.85 1.62 10.91
N TYR A 65 8.36 1.00 9.84
CA TYR A 65 9.01 0.99 8.54
C TYR A 65 8.04 1.33 7.43
N TYR A 66 8.59 1.89 6.35
CA TYR A 66 7.83 2.17 5.15
C TYR A 66 8.73 2.06 3.92
N THR A 67 8.09 1.98 2.76
CA THR A 67 8.75 2.10 1.46
C THR A 67 7.90 3.00 0.57
N ASN A 68 8.56 3.67 -0.36
CA ASN A 68 7.89 4.53 -1.33
C ASN A 68 7.85 3.83 -2.68
N LEU A 69 6.66 3.71 -3.25
CA LEU A 69 6.46 3.06 -4.53
C LEU A 69 5.71 3.98 -5.49
N ALA A 70 6.12 3.97 -6.75
CA ALA A 70 5.33 4.58 -7.81
C ALA A 70 4.26 3.58 -8.23
N ILE A 71 3.00 3.98 -8.15
CA ILE A 71 1.88 3.19 -8.62
C ILE A 71 1.59 3.61 -10.07
N CYS A 72 1.83 2.70 -10.99
CA CYS A 72 1.65 2.93 -12.41
C CYS A 72 0.43 2.15 -12.89
N THR A 73 -0.49 2.84 -13.54
CA THR A 73 -1.59 2.23 -14.27
C THR A 73 -1.45 2.59 -15.75
N SER A 74 -2.39 2.16 -16.58
CA SER A 74 -2.36 2.49 -18.01
C SER A 74 -2.44 3.99 -18.27
N SER A 75 -2.96 4.78 -17.33
CA SER A 75 -3.24 6.21 -17.52
C SER A 75 -2.48 7.13 -16.56
N THR A 76 -1.97 6.63 -15.44
CA THR A 76 -1.38 7.48 -14.40
C THR A 76 -0.16 6.84 -13.76
N THR A 77 0.71 7.71 -13.20
CA THR A 77 1.80 7.30 -12.32
C THR A 77 1.76 8.22 -11.10
N THR A 78 1.68 7.63 -9.91
CA THR A 78 1.59 8.39 -8.66
C THR A 78 2.50 7.76 -7.61
N ASN A 79 3.28 8.58 -6.92
CA ASN A 79 4.12 8.11 -5.83
C ASN A 79 3.30 7.99 -4.56
N MET A 80 3.39 6.85 -3.90
CA MET A 80 2.67 6.59 -2.65
C MET A 80 3.55 5.89 -1.64
N ARG A 81 3.27 6.17 -0.37
CA ARG A 81 3.92 5.49 0.75
C ARG A 81 3.16 4.23 1.09
N PHE A 82 3.92 3.17 1.32
CA PHE A 82 3.42 1.90 1.84
C PHE A 82 4.04 1.65 3.20
N PHE A 83 3.21 1.53 4.22
CA PHE A 83 3.68 1.13 5.53
C PHE A 83 3.92 -0.38 5.56
N LEU A 84 4.97 -0.79 6.24
CA LEU A 84 5.43 -2.17 6.26
C LEU A 84 5.12 -2.79 7.62
N THR A 85 4.33 -3.85 7.61
CA THR A 85 3.93 -4.54 8.81
C THR A 85 3.50 -5.97 8.48
N GLU A 86 3.16 -6.75 9.48
CA GLU A 86 2.59 -8.06 9.25
C GLU A 86 1.13 -7.95 8.86
N LEU A 87 0.73 -8.60 7.79
CA LEU A 87 -0.61 -8.54 7.21
C LEU A 87 -1.35 -9.88 7.23
N GLY A 88 -0.86 -10.84 8.02
CA GLY A 88 -1.44 -12.18 8.02
C GLY A 88 -1.28 -12.85 6.66
N GLU A 89 -2.38 -13.27 6.05
CA GLU A 89 -2.38 -13.95 4.75
C GLU A 89 -2.18 -13.01 3.56
N HIS A 90 -2.33 -11.70 3.76
CA HIS A 90 -2.21 -10.73 2.67
C HIS A 90 -0.77 -10.26 2.51
N LYS A 91 -0.37 -10.06 1.25
CA LYS A 91 0.93 -9.48 0.92
C LYS A 91 0.86 -7.96 0.81
N ALA A 92 -0.25 -7.43 0.35
CA ALA A 92 -0.43 -6.01 0.11
C ALA A 92 -1.88 -5.58 0.35
N ILE A 93 -2.04 -4.34 0.76
CA ILE A 93 -3.34 -3.68 0.91
C ILE A 93 -3.26 -2.32 0.22
N LEU A 94 -4.13 -2.08 -0.75
CA LEU A 94 -4.35 -0.77 -1.31
C LEU A 94 -5.49 -0.11 -0.54
N GLY A 95 -5.15 0.90 0.24
CA GLY A 95 -6.08 1.59 1.13
C GLY A 95 -6.61 2.89 0.56
N TYR A 96 -7.17 3.71 1.44
CA TYR A 96 -7.80 4.97 1.06
C TYR A 96 -6.92 5.87 0.19
N PRO A 97 -5.59 6.02 0.41
CA PRO A 97 -4.79 6.90 -0.44
C PRO A 97 -4.85 6.51 -1.92
N TRP A 98 -4.86 5.20 -2.21
CA TRP A 98 -5.00 4.74 -3.59
C TRP A 98 -6.37 5.05 -4.16
N PHE A 99 -7.44 4.80 -3.39
CA PHE A 99 -8.82 5.09 -3.83
C PHE A 99 -9.03 6.58 -4.09
N ALA A 100 -8.55 7.43 -3.16
CA ALA A 100 -8.72 8.87 -3.27
C ALA A 100 -7.99 9.46 -4.49
N THR A 101 -6.79 8.95 -4.78
CA THR A 101 -5.96 9.45 -5.88
C THR A 101 -6.41 8.90 -7.23
N THR A 102 -6.70 7.61 -7.29
CA THR A 102 -7.01 6.90 -8.53
C THR A 102 -8.47 7.03 -8.93
N GLN A 103 -9.36 7.10 -7.93
CA GLN A 103 -10.81 7.12 -8.11
C GLN A 103 -11.26 6.02 -9.08
N PRO A 104 -10.93 4.75 -8.78
CA PRO A 104 -11.16 3.66 -9.72
C PRO A 104 -12.65 3.39 -9.89
N LYS A 105 -13.04 3.00 -11.09
CA LYS A 105 -14.38 2.48 -11.33
C LYS A 105 -14.39 1.01 -10.94
N ILE A 106 -15.17 0.69 -9.91
CA ILE A 106 -15.27 -0.66 -9.37
C ILE A 106 -16.71 -1.12 -9.45
N ASP A 107 -16.92 -2.29 -10.03
CA ASP A 107 -18.20 -2.99 -9.96
C ASP A 107 -18.16 -3.87 -8.70
N TRP A 108 -18.67 -3.32 -7.60
CA TRP A 108 -18.67 -4.02 -6.31
C TRP A 108 -19.55 -5.27 -6.32
N ARG A 109 -20.58 -5.27 -7.15
CA ARG A 109 -21.50 -6.42 -7.26
C ARG A 109 -20.82 -7.61 -7.95
N ARG A 110 -20.05 -7.34 -9.01
CA ARG A 110 -19.33 -8.37 -9.76
C ARG A 110 -17.93 -8.63 -9.24
N GLY A 111 -17.43 -7.75 -8.38
CA GLY A 111 -16.09 -7.88 -7.79
C GLY A 111 -14.95 -7.63 -8.75
N TRP A 112 -15.10 -6.72 -9.71
CA TRP A 112 -14.04 -6.39 -10.65
C TRP A 112 -13.86 -4.90 -10.85
N ILE A 113 -12.66 -4.53 -11.26
CA ILE A 113 -12.24 -3.15 -11.50
C ILE A 113 -12.24 -2.88 -13.02
N ASP A 114 -12.50 -1.62 -13.39
CA ASP A 114 -12.43 -1.20 -14.79
C ASP A 114 -11.04 -1.55 -15.36
N HIS A 115 -11.06 -2.28 -16.49
CA HIS A 115 -9.83 -2.73 -17.17
C HIS A 115 -8.93 -1.57 -17.61
N THR A 116 -9.44 -0.34 -17.74
CA THR A 116 -8.63 0.83 -18.07
C THR A 116 -7.68 1.22 -16.93
N GLN A 117 -7.91 0.70 -15.72
CA GLN A 117 -7.03 0.89 -14.57
C GLN A 117 -5.99 -0.22 -14.44
N LEU A 118 -6.00 -1.20 -15.32
CA LEU A 118 -5.08 -2.34 -15.28
C LEU A 118 -4.05 -2.27 -16.41
N PRO A 119 -2.86 -2.85 -16.25
CA PRO A 119 -2.36 -3.46 -15.02
C PRO A 119 -1.93 -2.42 -14.00
N ILE A 120 -1.93 -2.80 -12.71
CA ILE A 120 -1.39 -1.99 -11.63
C ILE A 120 0.04 -2.46 -11.37
N VAL A 121 1.01 -1.57 -11.54
CA VAL A 121 2.42 -1.87 -11.33
C VAL A 121 2.96 -0.97 -10.23
N LEU A 122 3.56 -1.60 -9.21
CA LEU A 122 4.19 -0.90 -8.11
C LEU A 122 5.70 -0.94 -8.34
N LYS A 123 6.33 0.22 -8.53
CA LYS A 123 7.77 0.31 -8.79
C LYS A 123 8.47 1.00 -7.64
N ALA A 124 9.64 0.47 -7.24
CA ALA A 124 10.50 1.18 -6.30
C ALA A 124 10.79 2.58 -6.85
N SER A 125 10.42 3.62 -6.09
CA SER A 125 10.59 4.99 -6.55
C SER A 125 11.88 5.60 -6.02
N ASN A 126 12.45 6.55 -6.79
CA ASN A 126 13.55 7.35 -6.32
C ASN A 126 12.99 8.36 -5.30
N ALA A 127 13.16 8.05 -4.02
CA ALA A 127 12.60 8.83 -2.93
C ALA A 127 13.07 10.29 -2.91
N ALA A 128 14.28 10.58 -3.41
CA ALA A 128 14.79 11.94 -3.46
C ALA A 128 14.00 12.85 -4.40
N LYS A 129 13.30 12.29 -5.37
CA LYS A 129 12.49 13.04 -6.35
C LYS A 129 11.00 12.86 -6.11
N ALA A 130 10.59 11.97 -5.22
CA ALA A 130 9.19 11.70 -4.98
C ALA A 130 8.59 12.74 -4.04
N ARG A 131 7.41 13.25 -4.40
CA ARG A 131 6.61 14.11 -3.53
C ARG A 131 5.43 13.32 -3.01
N PHE A 132 5.27 13.34 -1.69
CA PHE A 132 4.17 12.67 -1.01
C PHE A 132 3.32 13.71 -0.31
N LEU A 133 2.00 13.46 -0.26
CA LEU A 133 1.09 14.31 0.49
C LEU A 133 1.46 14.28 1.97
N PRO A 134 1.48 15.43 2.65
CA PRO A 134 1.70 15.45 4.09
C PRO A 134 0.63 14.63 4.79
N GLN A 135 1.05 13.83 5.76
CA GLN A 135 0.12 13.04 6.57
C GLN A 135 -0.11 13.74 7.89
N SER A 136 -1.36 13.74 8.35
CA SER A 136 -1.66 14.25 9.68
C SER A 136 -1.08 13.30 10.73
N VAL A 137 -0.23 13.84 11.61
CA VAL A 137 0.35 13.07 12.71
C VAL A 137 -0.68 12.68 13.76
N ASN A 138 -1.83 13.37 13.77
CA ASN A 138 -2.88 13.16 14.77
C ASN A 138 -3.96 12.17 14.32
N GLN A 139 -3.91 11.73 13.07
CA GLN A 139 -4.87 10.74 12.57
C GLN A 139 -4.38 9.33 12.86
N PRO A 140 -5.25 8.46 13.41
CA PRO A 140 -4.87 7.08 13.63
C PRO A 140 -4.62 6.35 12.31
N ARG A 141 -3.69 5.42 12.33
CA ARG A 141 -3.46 4.47 11.23
C ARG A 141 -4.34 3.26 11.47
N ILE A 142 -5.23 2.97 10.52
CA ILE A 142 -6.23 1.90 10.65
C ILE A 142 -6.02 0.86 9.56
N ILE A 143 -6.08 -0.39 9.97
CA ILE A 143 -6.03 -1.55 9.09
C ILE A 143 -7.20 -2.49 9.43
N HIS A 144 -7.74 -3.15 8.44
CA HIS A 144 -8.79 -4.16 8.62
C HIS A 144 -8.24 -5.54 8.93
#